data_e8143c4860b6a452157e2f098c6a8ab3
#
_entry.id   e8143c4860b6a452157e2f098c6a8ab3
#
_cell.length_a   1.000
_cell.length_b   1.000
_cell.length_c   1.000
_cell.angle_alpha   90.00
_cell.angle_beta   90.00
_cell.angle_gamma   90.00
#
_symmetry.space_group_name_H-M   'P 1'
#
loop_
_entity.id
_entity.type
_entity.pdbx_description
1 polymer ?
#
loop_
_entity_poly.entity_id
_entity_poly.type
_entity_poly.pdbx_seq_one_letter_code
_entity_poly.pdbx_strand_id
1 'polypeptide(L)'
;SEMCIRDRYIDSLADKLPEQRKKIFILSKRQHYTNKEIAEQLGISESTVATQLSLAVKFMRTQLMQNYDAVLALLFVFFVNEV
;
A
#
# COMPACT_ATOMS: atom_id res chain seq x y z
N SER A 1 -0.71 16.63 -12.62
CA SER A 1 0.57 16.77 -11.94
C SER A 1 1.26 15.43 -11.77
N GLU A 2 2.55 15.47 -11.49
CA GLU A 2 3.33 14.25 -11.28
C GLU A 2 2.79 13.40 -10.14
N MET A 3 2.27 14.03 -9.09
CA MET A 3 1.69 13.31 -7.98
C MET A 3 0.44 12.55 -8.37
N CYS A 4 -0.39 13.12 -9.24
CA CYS A 4 -1.59 12.44 -9.72
C CYS A 4 -1.24 11.21 -10.54
N ILE A 5 -0.19 11.27 -11.34
CA ILE A 5 0.24 10.14 -12.17
C ILE A 5 0.73 9.01 -11.27
N ARG A 6 1.53 9.32 -10.26
CA ARG A 6 2.01 8.32 -9.31
C ARG A 6 0.86 7.68 -8.54
N ASP A 7 -0.09 8.50 -8.09
CA ASP A 7 -1.25 7.99 -7.36
C ASP A 7 -2.06 7.04 -8.22
N ARG A 8 -2.27 7.38 -9.48
CA ARG A 8 -3.00 6.52 -10.41
C ARG A 8 -2.29 5.19 -10.61
N TYR A 9 -0.98 5.20 -10.71
CA TYR A 9 -0.22 3.98 -10.88
C TYR A 9 -0.32 3.08 -9.66
N ILE A 10 -0.19 3.67 -8.47
CA ILE A 10 -0.31 2.93 -7.22
C ILE A 10 -1.72 2.35 -7.08
N ASP A 11 -2.75 3.12 -7.42
CA ASP A 11 -4.12 2.64 -7.41
C ASP A 11 -4.32 1.46 -8.37
N SER A 12 -3.71 1.55 -9.55
CA SER A 12 -3.78 0.48 -10.53
C SER A 12 -3.14 -0.81 -10.01
N LEU A 13 -2.00 -0.69 -9.30
CA LEU A 13 -1.36 -1.84 -8.68
C LEU A 13 -2.20 -2.39 -7.53
N ALA A 14 -2.81 -1.50 -6.74
CA ALA A 14 -3.64 -1.91 -5.63
C ALA A 14 -4.84 -2.72 -6.10
N ASP A 15 -5.37 -2.42 -7.28
CA ASP A 15 -6.50 -3.15 -7.84
C ASP A 15 -6.19 -4.63 -8.10
N LYS A 16 -4.91 -4.99 -8.17
CA LYS A 16 -4.49 -6.37 -8.35
C LYS A 16 -4.44 -7.15 -7.04
N LEU A 17 -4.59 -6.47 -5.91
CA LEU A 17 -4.56 -7.12 -4.60
C LEU A 17 -5.92 -7.75 -4.27
N PRO A 18 -5.94 -8.79 -3.41
CA PRO A 18 -7.21 -9.27 -2.87
C PRO A 18 -7.97 -8.13 -2.19
N GLU A 19 -9.29 -8.20 -2.20
CA GLU A 19 -10.12 -7.08 -1.78
C GLU A 19 -9.80 -6.60 -0.36
N GLN A 20 -9.64 -7.51 0.59
CA GLN A 20 -9.33 -7.14 1.96
C GLN A 20 -7.98 -6.45 2.06
N ARG A 21 -6.97 -7.00 1.38
CA ARG A 21 -5.63 -6.43 1.38
C ARG A 21 -5.64 -5.03 0.75
N LYS A 22 -6.38 -4.88 -0.34
CA LYS A 22 -6.55 -3.59 -0.99
C LYS A 22 -7.16 -2.56 -0.06
N LYS A 23 -8.22 -2.92 0.66
CA LYS A 23 -8.85 -2.02 1.62
C LYS A 23 -7.88 -1.59 2.70
N ILE A 24 -7.13 -2.53 3.25
CA ILE A 24 -6.15 -2.24 4.30
C ILE A 24 -5.09 -1.29 3.77
N PHE A 25 -4.59 -1.53 2.57
CA PHE A 25 -3.57 -0.67 1.98
C PHE A 25 -4.10 0.76 1.79
N ILE A 26 -5.30 0.89 1.24
CA ILE A 26 -5.89 2.20 0.99
C ILE A 26 -6.13 2.96 2.30
N LEU A 27 -6.68 2.29 3.31
CA LEU A 27 -6.92 2.93 4.59
C LEU A 27 -5.61 3.39 5.25
N SER A 28 -4.57 2.58 5.14
CA SER A 28 -3.29 2.91 5.75
C SER A 28 -2.57 4.04 5.01
N LYS A 29 -2.47 3.93 3.69
CA LYS A 29 -1.57 4.80 2.92
C LYS A 29 -2.25 6.02 2.35
N ARG A 30 -3.52 5.93 2.02
CA ARG A 30 -4.23 7.07 1.44
C ARG A 30 -5.03 7.85 2.46
N GLN A 31 -5.57 7.19 3.48
CA GLN A 31 -6.37 7.84 4.51
C GLN A 31 -5.65 7.97 5.84
N HIS A 32 -4.41 7.46 5.92
CA HIS A 32 -3.52 7.63 7.07
C HIS A 32 -4.07 7.07 8.38
N TYR A 33 -4.89 6.01 8.29
CA TYR A 33 -5.36 5.33 9.49
C TYR A 33 -4.24 4.48 10.09
N THR A 34 -4.22 4.40 11.42
CA THR A 34 -3.29 3.51 12.10
C THR A 34 -3.75 2.06 11.98
N ASN A 35 -2.84 1.12 12.25
CA ASN A 35 -3.21 -0.30 12.24
C ASN A 35 -4.34 -0.58 13.21
N LYS A 36 -4.34 0.05 14.37
CA LYS A 36 -5.41 -0.11 15.35
C LYS A 36 -6.74 0.35 14.80
N GLU A 37 -6.76 1.53 14.17
CA GLU A 37 -7.99 2.06 13.60
C GLU A 37 -8.52 1.17 12.47
N ILE A 38 -7.64 0.65 11.63
CA ILE A 38 -8.02 -0.24 10.55
C ILE A 38 -8.60 -1.54 11.14
N ALA A 39 -7.94 -2.09 12.16
CA ALA A 39 -8.39 -3.32 12.81
C ALA A 39 -9.80 -3.14 13.37
N GLU A 40 -10.07 -2.00 14.02
CA GLU A 40 -11.37 -1.72 14.56
C GLU A 40 -12.44 -1.59 13.47
N GLN A 41 -12.12 -0.90 12.38
CA GLN A 41 -13.08 -0.72 11.29
C GLN A 41 -13.42 -2.03 10.59
N LEU A 42 -12.45 -2.91 10.42
CA LEU A 42 -12.65 -4.15 9.67
C LEU A 42 -13.00 -5.34 10.57
N GLY A 43 -12.94 -5.17 11.88
CA GLY A 43 -13.24 -6.26 12.81
C GLY A 43 -12.20 -7.37 12.81
N ILE A 44 -10.92 -7.01 12.63
CA ILE A 44 -9.82 -7.97 12.61
C ILE A 44 -8.74 -7.51 13.60
N SER A 45 -7.73 -8.35 13.81
CA SER A 45 -6.65 -8.01 14.75
C SER A 45 -5.64 -7.07 14.12
N GLU A 46 -4.92 -6.32 14.97
CA GLU A 46 -3.84 -5.46 14.48
C GLU A 46 -2.74 -6.26 13.80
N SER A 47 -2.43 -7.46 14.30
CA SER A 47 -1.42 -8.29 13.67
C SER A 47 -1.84 -8.74 12.28
N THR A 48 -3.12 -9.00 12.07
CA THR A 48 -3.64 -9.30 10.73
C THR A 48 -3.47 -8.09 9.81
N VAL A 49 -3.78 -6.89 10.31
CA VAL A 49 -3.58 -5.66 9.52
C VAL A 49 -2.12 -5.53 9.13
N ALA A 50 -1.20 -5.70 10.08
CA ALA A 50 0.23 -5.57 9.81
C ALA A 50 0.70 -6.59 8.78
N THR A 51 0.25 -7.83 8.89
CA THR A 51 0.62 -8.87 7.94
C THR A 51 0.10 -8.57 6.54
N GLN A 52 -1.16 -8.21 6.44
CA GLN A 52 -1.76 -7.89 5.14
C GLN A 52 -1.10 -6.67 4.50
N LEU A 53 -0.79 -5.67 5.31
CA LEU A 53 -0.12 -4.47 4.82
C LEU A 53 1.29 -4.78 4.32
N SER A 54 2.04 -5.61 5.04
CA SER A 54 3.36 -6.04 4.61
C SER A 54 3.31 -6.76 3.27
N LEU A 55 2.34 -7.64 3.10
CA LEU A 55 2.17 -8.38 1.85
C LEU A 55 1.81 -7.44 0.69
N ALA A 56 0.96 -6.46 0.96
CA ALA A 56 0.58 -5.47 -0.05
C ALA A 56 1.78 -4.66 -0.50
N VAL A 57 2.56 -4.16 0.46
CA VAL A 57 3.75 -3.34 0.16
C VAL A 57 4.78 -4.17 -0.61
N LYS A 58 4.98 -5.41 -0.20
CA LYS A 58 5.93 -6.31 -0.87
C LYS A 58 5.51 -6.55 -2.32
N PHE A 59 4.23 -6.79 -2.55
CA PHE A 59 3.72 -6.98 -3.91
C PHE A 59 3.96 -5.75 -4.77
N MET A 60 3.62 -4.58 -4.25
CA MET A 60 3.77 -3.34 -5.01
C MET A 60 5.22 -3.02 -5.31
N ARG A 61 6.11 -3.22 -4.33
CA ARG A 61 7.53 -3.01 -4.54
C ARG A 61 8.08 -3.93 -5.62
N THR A 62 7.67 -5.21 -5.60
CA THR A 62 8.09 -6.16 -6.61
C THR A 62 7.63 -5.75 -7.99
N GLN A 63 6.38 -5.30 -8.12
CA GLN A 63 5.84 -4.84 -9.40
C GLN A 63 6.60 -3.64 -9.93
N LEU A 64 6.92 -2.68 -9.07
CA LEU A 64 7.68 -1.50 -9.46
C LEU A 64 9.08 -1.87 -9.92
N MET A 65 9.73 -2.80 -9.23
CA MET A 65 11.07 -3.22 -9.60
C MET A 65 11.10 -4.00 -10.91
N GLN A 66 10.03 -4.70 -11.23
CA GLN A 66 9.93 -5.46 -12.47
C GLN A 66 9.64 -4.58 -13.68
N ASN A 67 8.86 -3.52 -13.49
CA ASN A 67 8.34 -2.72 -14.60
C ASN A 67 8.98 -1.35 -14.73
N TYR A 68 9.73 -0.90 -13.72
CA TYR A 68 10.31 0.44 -13.68
C TYR A 68 11.72 0.35 -13.11
N ASP A 69 12.45 1.46 -13.18
CA ASP A 69 13.80 1.47 -12.69
C ASP A 69 13.88 1.55 -11.16
N ALA A 70 15.09 1.43 -10.63
CA ALA A 70 15.31 1.40 -9.20
C ALA A 70 14.93 2.72 -8.52
N VAL A 71 14.97 3.83 -9.25
CA VAL A 71 14.61 5.14 -8.69
C VAL A 71 13.14 5.18 -8.31
N LEU A 72 12.26 4.69 -9.16
CA LEU A 72 10.83 4.64 -8.86
C LEU A 72 10.54 3.69 -7.70
N ALA A 73 11.25 2.57 -7.62
CA ALA A 73 11.10 1.64 -6.51
C ALA A 73 11.51 2.31 -5.19
N LEU A 74 12.59 3.06 -5.20
CA LEU A 74 13.04 3.81 -4.01
C LEU A 74 12.04 4.87 -3.60
N LEU A 75 11.48 5.58 -4.56
CA LEU A 75 10.45 6.58 -4.27
C LEU A 75 9.22 5.94 -3.64
N PHE A 76 8.84 4.77 -4.09
CA PHE A 76 7.73 4.04 -3.49
C PHE A 76 8.04 3.63 -2.06
N VAL A 77 9.26 3.17 -1.80
CA VAL A 77 9.68 2.79 -0.44
C VAL A 77 9.59 4.01 0.49
N PHE A 78 10.07 5.18 0.04
CA PHE A 78 9.94 6.40 0.82
C PHE A 78 8.48 6.74 1.10
N PHE A 79 7.62 6.62 0.09
CA PHE A 79 6.19 6.89 0.24
C PHE A 79 5.58 6.00 1.34
N VAL A 80 5.94 4.73 1.35
CA VAL A 80 5.39 3.77 2.30
C VAL A 80 5.94 3.98 3.71
N ASN A 81 7.21 4.35 3.82
CA ASN A 81 7.88 4.47 5.12
C ASN A 81 7.55 5.76 5.88
N GLU A 82 6.92 6.72 5.23
CA GLU A 82 6.55 7.97 5.89
C GLU A 82 5.40 7.82 6.90
N VAL A 83 4.80 6.65 6.95
CA VAL A 83 3.63 6.45 7.83
C VAL A 83 3.94 5.58 9.07
#